data_df44077bbf0b8bdd322733ea4dc4d223
#
_entry.id   df44077bbf0b8bdd322733ea4dc4d223
#
_cell.length_a   1.000
_cell.length_b   1.000
_cell.length_c   1.000
_cell.angle_alpha   90.00
_cell.angle_beta   90.00
_cell.angle_gamma   90.00
#
_symmetry.space_group_name_H-M   'P 1'
#
loop_
_entity.id
_entity.type
_entity.pdbx_description
1 polymer ?
#
loop_
_entity_poly.entity_id
_entity_poly.type
_entity_poly.pdbx_seq_one_letter_code
_entity_poly.pdbx_strand_id
1 'polypeptide(L)'
;MLSAERKLYILKKLESEQTIQVKQVAKELHVSESSIRRDLLELDDENKVDRIYGGAVKKERERILTDEAEIKMMERMSIHYDKKLRICKAASTLVEDGECVFLDGGTSIVPMIHFLSSRPIKIVTNNHLIVQNVQNPKAKIIVIGGEFNTKYQMSEGNEAQNMLRLYNFDRAFIGCAGVSLGMKKAFTAEMATRELKRIAMELSNHNYLLIDDSKLHVKGFCTFAQLDEFEDVFINRTTGMETLPDHFIAVK
;
A
#
# COMPACT_ATOMS: atom_id res chain seq x y z
N MET A 1 -26.40 18.25 -29.44
CA MET A 1 -25.10 18.12 -28.81
C MET A 1 -24.49 16.78 -29.19
N LEU A 2 -23.28 16.78 -29.73
CA LEU A 2 -22.59 15.56 -30.16
C LEU A 2 -22.12 14.73 -28.95
N SER A 3 -21.96 13.40 -29.12
CA SER A 3 -21.49 12.52 -28.02
C SER A 3 -20.12 12.97 -27.49
N ALA A 4 -19.21 13.36 -28.37
CA ALA A 4 -17.89 13.85 -27.97
C ALA A 4 -17.95 15.11 -27.09
N GLU A 5 -18.87 16.03 -27.37
CA GLU A 5 -19.06 17.24 -26.57
C GLU A 5 -19.64 16.91 -25.18
N ARG A 6 -20.60 15.97 -25.13
CA ARG A 6 -21.16 15.50 -23.85
C ARG A 6 -20.12 14.80 -23.00
N LYS A 7 -19.31 13.92 -23.58
CA LYS A 7 -18.19 13.26 -22.88
C LYS A 7 -17.19 14.27 -22.32
N LEU A 8 -16.83 15.29 -23.11
CA LEU A 8 -15.93 16.35 -22.63
C LEU A 8 -16.55 17.14 -21.47
N TYR A 9 -17.84 17.43 -21.52
CA TYR A 9 -18.56 18.09 -20.42
C TYR A 9 -18.54 17.24 -19.15
N ILE A 10 -18.86 15.93 -19.28
CA ILE A 10 -18.83 14.97 -18.18
C ILE A 10 -17.46 14.95 -17.50
N LEU A 11 -16.39 14.84 -18.29
CA LEU A 11 -15.01 14.81 -17.74
C LEU A 11 -14.67 16.13 -17.02
N LYS A 12 -14.97 17.29 -17.61
CA LYS A 12 -14.74 18.58 -16.94
C LYS A 12 -15.53 18.72 -15.64
N LYS A 13 -16.78 18.26 -15.64
CA LYS A 13 -17.62 18.30 -14.44
C LYS A 13 -17.08 17.40 -13.34
N LEU A 14 -16.60 16.20 -13.71
CA LEU A 14 -15.92 15.29 -12.77
C LEU A 14 -14.60 15.85 -12.22
N GLU A 15 -13.90 16.71 -12.96
CA GLU A 15 -12.71 17.40 -12.45
C GLU A 15 -13.03 18.36 -11.29
N SER A 16 -14.21 18.99 -11.32
CA SER A 16 -14.63 19.96 -10.30
C SER A 16 -15.44 19.33 -9.16
N GLU A 17 -16.32 18.37 -9.45
CA GLU A 17 -17.28 17.83 -8.49
C GLU A 17 -16.92 16.44 -7.95
N GLN A 18 -15.90 15.77 -8.52
CA GLN A 18 -15.44 14.40 -8.20
C GLN A 18 -16.49 13.31 -8.49
N THR A 19 -17.78 13.59 -8.35
CA THR A 19 -18.90 12.66 -8.55
C THR A 19 -20.02 13.36 -9.31
N ILE A 20 -20.64 12.66 -10.26
CA ILE A 20 -21.81 13.16 -11.01
C ILE A 20 -22.96 12.16 -10.98
N GLN A 21 -24.18 12.68 -11.06
CA GLN A 21 -25.40 11.88 -11.19
C GLN A 21 -25.95 11.96 -12.62
N VAL A 22 -26.34 10.80 -13.19
CA VAL A 22 -26.92 10.70 -14.54
C VAL A 22 -28.09 11.66 -14.72
N LYS A 23 -29.03 11.69 -13.76
CA LYS A 23 -30.23 12.55 -13.82
C LYS A 23 -29.88 14.05 -13.90
N GLN A 24 -28.89 14.47 -13.09
CA GLN A 24 -28.46 15.86 -13.06
C GLN A 24 -27.81 16.28 -14.37
N VAL A 25 -26.85 15.49 -14.88
CA VAL A 25 -26.15 15.77 -16.14
C VAL A 25 -27.11 15.74 -17.32
N ALA A 26 -28.05 14.80 -17.35
CA ALA A 26 -29.08 14.72 -18.41
C ALA A 26 -29.95 15.98 -18.46
N LYS A 27 -30.34 16.51 -17.28
CA LYS A 27 -31.10 17.77 -17.15
C LYS A 27 -30.28 18.99 -17.60
N GLU A 28 -29.02 19.09 -17.18
CA GLU A 28 -28.12 20.18 -17.54
C GLU A 28 -27.86 20.26 -19.04
N LEU A 29 -27.69 19.11 -19.68
CA LEU A 29 -27.39 19.00 -21.12
C LEU A 29 -28.64 18.88 -22.01
N HIS A 30 -29.85 18.86 -21.43
CA HIS A 30 -31.11 18.68 -22.12
C HIS A 30 -31.14 17.43 -23.02
N VAL A 31 -30.62 16.31 -22.51
CA VAL A 31 -30.58 15.00 -23.19
C VAL A 31 -31.23 13.91 -22.34
N SER A 32 -31.49 12.74 -22.95
CA SER A 32 -32.04 11.62 -22.21
C SER A 32 -31.00 11.00 -21.25
N GLU A 33 -31.47 10.46 -20.10
CA GLU A 33 -30.62 9.68 -19.19
C GLU A 33 -29.93 8.50 -19.89
N SER A 34 -30.59 7.89 -20.87
CA SER A 34 -30.04 6.78 -21.65
C SER A 34 -28.81 7.20 -22.47
N SER A 35 -28.80 8.45 -22.99
CA SER A 35 -27.64 9.02 -23.69
C SER A 35 -26.45 9.18 -22.73
N ILE A 36 -26.69 9.73 -21.55
CA ILE A 36 -25.64 9.90 -20.53
C ILE A 36 -25.11 8.54 -20.05
N ARG A 37 -25.98 7.56 -19.83
CA ARG A 37 -25.54 6.20 -19.43
C ARG A 37 -24.67 5.54 -20.49
N ARG A 38 -24.95 5.77 -21.77
CA ARG A 38 -24.12 5.27 -22.89
C ARG A 38 -22.78 6.00 -22.91
N ASP A 39 -22.78 7.34 -22.79
CA ASP A 39 -21.54 8.12 -22.76
C ASP A 39 -20.65 7.71 -21.57
N LEU A 40 -21.26 7.43 -20.39
CA LEU A 40 -20.53 6.94 -19.22
C LEU A 40 -19.99 5.52 -19.41
N LEU A 41 -20.73 4.64 -20.12
CA LEU A 41 -20.24 3.30 -20.46
C LEU A 41 -19.00 3.39 -21.35
N GLU A 42 -19.05 4.21 -22.39
CA GLU A 42 -17.93 4.41 -23.30
C GLU A 42 -16.72 5.06 -22.59
N LEU A 43 -16.94 5.99 -21.64
CA LEU A 43 -15.88 6.59 -20.84
C LEU A 43 -15.27 5.61 -19.82
N ASP A 44 -16.06 4.68 -19.30
CA ASP A 44 -15.63 3.60 -18.43
C ASP A 44 -14.78 2.58 -19.21
N ASP A 45 -15.25 2.15 -20.39
CA ASP A 45 -14.50 1.30 -21.31
C ASP A 45 -13.17 1.95 -21.76
N GLU A 46 -13.17 3.29 -21.94
CA GLU A 46 -11.96 4.09 -22.20
C GLU A 46 -11.10 4.32 -20.94
N ASN A 47 -11.49 3.75 -19.79
CA ASN A 47 -10.77 3.86 -18.51
C ASN A 47 -10.62 5.31 -17.99
N LYS A 48 -11.61 6.18 -18.28
CA LYS A 48 -11.61 7.62 -17.94
C LYS A 48 -12.45 7.97 -16.71
N VAL A 49 -13.45 7.14 -16.38
CA VAL A 49 -14.35 7.30 -15.24
C VAL A 49 -14.60 5.94 -14.58
N ASP A 50 -15.02 5.91 -13.32
CA ASP A 50 -15.53 4.71 -12.66
C ASP A 50 -17.05 4.88 -12.49
N ARG A 51 -17.84 3.92 -13.02
CA ARG A 51 -19.30 3.97 -12.90
C ARG A 51 -19.76 3.51 -11.54
N ILE A 52 -20.73 4.25 -10.99
CA ILE A 52 -21.42 3.91 -9.75
C ILE A 52 -22.93 3.85 -10.00
N TYR A 53 -23.70 3.34 -9.04
CA TYR A 53 -25.16 3.30 -9.17
C TYR A 53 -25.73 4.71 -9.33
N GLY A 54 -26.33 4.98 -10.47
CA GLY A 54 -26.95 6.27 -10.81
C GLY A 54 -26.00 7.38 -11.26
N GLY A 55 -24.70 7.11 -11.47
CA GLY A 55 -23.72 8.13 -11.85
C GLY A 55 -22.35 7.61 -12.23
N ALA A 56 -21.38 8.47 -12.07
CA ALA A 56 -19.96 8.16 -12.18
C ALA A 56 -19.14 9.00 -11.21
N VAL A 57 -18.00 8.48 -10.82
CA VAL A 57 -16.96 9.19 -10.07
C VAL A 57 -15.77 9.45 -10.98
N LYS A 58 -15.04 10.52 -10.68
CA LYS A 58 -13.78 10.79 -11.35
C LYS A 58 -12.85 9.62 -11.11
N LYS A 59 -12.38 9.01 -12.20
CA LYS A 59 -11.29 8.05 -12.07
C LYS A 59 -10.05 8.81 -11.62
N GLU A 60 -9.61 8.57 -10.43
CA GLU A 60 -8.32 9.06 -10.01
C GLU A 60 -7.27 8.44 -10.93
N ARG A 61 -6.58 9.29 -11.71
CA ARG A 61 -5.37 8.81 -12.37
C ARG A 61 -4.47 8.29 -11.26
N GLU A 62 -4.13 7.01 -11.34
CA GLU A 62 -3.14 6.42 -10.44
C GLU A 62 -1.90 7.34 -10.48
N ARG A 63 -1.74 8.17 -9.45
CA ARG A 63 -0.57 9.03 -9.36
C ARG A 63 0.63 8.12 -9.17
N ILE A 64 1.62 8.25 -10.06
CA ILE A 64 2.89 7.58 -9.84
C ILE A 64 3.58 8.30 -8.68
N LEU A 65 3.69 7.61 -7.55
CA LEU A 65 4.42 8.11 -6.40
C LEU A 65 5.90 7.84 -6.61
N THR A 66 6.66 8.92 -6.83
CA THR A 66 8.12 8.90 -6.92
C THR A 66 8.72 9.23 -5.56
N ASP A 67 10.01 8.95 -5.40
CA ASP A 67 10.77 9.33 -4.21
C ASP A 67 10.65 10.84 -3.90
N GLU A 68 10.75 11.69 -4.90
CA GLU A 68 10.66 13.15 -4.73
C GLU A 68 9.29 13.60 -4.20
N ALA A 69 8.21 12.92 -4.60
CA ALA A 69 6.85 13.22 -4.18
C ALA A 69 6.46 12.56 -2.86
N GLU A 70 7.26 11.59 -2.37
CA GLU A 70 6.97 10.88 -1.14
C GLU A 70 7.29 11.74 0.09
N ILE A 71 6.32 11.84 1.00
CA ILE A 71 6.47 12.55 2.28
C ILE A 71 7.55 11.85 3.11
N LYS A 72 8.37 12.63 3.85
CA LYS A 72 9.41 12.09 4.74
C LYS A 72 8.83 11.06 5.70
N MET A 73 9.61 10.02 5.98
CA MET A 73 9.15 8.89 6.78
C MET A 73 8.71 9.29 8.19
N MET A 74 9.37 10.26 8.83
CA MET A 74 8.99 10.78 10.15
C MET A 74 7.58 11.39 10.16
N GLU A 75 7.22 12.12 9.12
CA GLU A 75 5.87 12.68 8.97
C GLU A 75 4.83 11.59 8.72
N ARG A 76 5.20 10.56 7.94
CA ARG A 76 4.35 9.40 7.64
C ARG A 76 4.06 8.53 8.86
N MET A 77 4.88 8.57 9.90
CA MET A 77 4.65 7.80 11.13
C MET A 77 3.30 8.12 11.77
N SER A 78 2.96 9.40 11.89
CA SER A 78 1.72 9.86 12.51
C SER A 78 0.48 9.66 11.63
N ILE A 79 0.66 9.62 10.30
CA ILE A 79 -0.44 9.47 9.35
C ILE A 79 -1.05 8.07 9.48
N HIS A 80 -2.35 8.01 9.81
CA HIS A 80 -3.12 6.77 9.98
C HIS A 80 -2.52 5.80 11.03
N TYR A 81 -1.88 6.32 12.07
CA TYR A 81 -1.18 5.49 13.07
C TYR A 81 -2.09 4.43 13.70
N ASP A 82 -3.33 4.78 14.07
CA ASP A 82 -4.28 3.83 14.66
C ASP A 82 -4.64 2.67 13.71
N LYS A 83 -4.72 2.94 12.40
CA LYS A 83 -4.94 1.89 11.39
C LYS A 83 -3.73 0.95 11.33
N LYS A 84 -2.52 1.51 11.24
CA LYS A 84 -1.26 0.75 11.23
C LYS A 84 -1.11 -0.11 12.50
N LEU A 85 -1.43 0.46 13.66
CA LEU A 85 -1.35 -0.27 14.94
C LEU A 85 -2.27 -1.49 14.97
N ARG A 86 -3.53 -1.35 14.51
CA ARG A 86 -4.48 -2.46 14.44
C ARG A 86 -4.04 -3.54 13.45
N ILE A 87 -3.57 -3.14 12.28
CA ILE A 87 -3.02 -4.04 11.26
C ILE A 87 -1.84 -4.81 11.81
N CYS A 88 -0.87 -4.13 12.43
CA CYS A 88 0.30 -4.75 13.04
C CYS A 88 -0.07 -5.70 14.18
N LYS A 89 -1.07 -5.35 15.00
CA LYS A 89 -1.59 -6.22 16.06
C LYS A 89 -2.12 -7.53 15.49
N ALA A 90 -2.93 -7.46 14.43
CA ALA A 90 -3.47 -8.65 13.78
C ALA A 90 -2.35 -9.50 13.15
N ALA A 91 -1.45 -8.89 12.37
CA ALA A 91 -0.35 -9.59 11.72
C ALA A 91 0.63 -10.22 12.73
N SER A 92 0.87 -9.58 13.88
CA SER A 92 1.76 -10.10 14.91
C SER A 92 1.30 -11.41 15.56
N THR A 93 0.01 -11.74 15.47
CA THR A 93 -0.54 -13.01 15.99
C THR A 93 -0.07 -14.23 15.20
N LEU A 94 0.41 -14.03 13.98
CA LEU A 94 0.94 -15.11 13.13
C LEU A 94 2.34 -15.57 13.58
N VAL A 95 3.07 -14.71 14.30
CA VAL A 95 4.45 -15.02 14.72
C VAL A 95 4.44 -16.02 15.86
N GLU A 96 5.29 -17.01 15.82
CA GLU A 96 5.48 -18.01 16.87
C GLU A 96 6.78 -17.73 17.66
N ASP A 97 6.84 -18.20 18.91
CA ASP A 97 8.04 -18.06 19.72
C ASP A 97 9.18 -18.94 19.14
N GLY A 98 10.37 -18.37 19.09
CA GLY A 98 11.53 -19.01 18.46
C GLY A 98 11.78 -18.60 17.01
N GLU A 99 10.79 -18.06 16.32
CA GLU A 99 10.91 -17.63 14.91
C GLU A 99 11.91 -16.50 14.69
N CYS A 100 12.41 -16.44 13.46
CA CYS A 100 13.18 -15.34 12.90
C CYS A 100 12.30 -14.56 11.91
N VAL A 101 12.01 -13.29 12.21
CA VAL A 101 11.14 -12.46 11.38
C VAL A 101 11.90 -11.29 10.78
N PHE A 102 11.58 -10.96 9.52
CA PHE A 102 12.02 -9.72 8.90
C PHE A 102 10.94 -8.65 9.02
N LEU A 103 11.32 -7.47 9.47
CA LEU A 103 10.48 -6.27 9.53
C LEU A 103 11.04 -5.21 8.58
N ASP A 104 10.27 -4.93 7.53
CA ASP A 104 10.62 -4.01 6.44
C ASP A 104 10.77 -2.55 6.88
N GLY A 105 11.40 -1.75 6.04
CA GLY A 105 11.66 -0.32 6.22
C GLY A 105 10.43 0.60 6.32
N GLY A 106 9.23 0.14 5.98
CA GLY A 106 8.03 0.99 5.91
C GLY A 106 7.43 1.41 7.25
N THR A 107 6.80 2.60 7.33
CA THR A 107 6.11 3.07 8.55
C THR A 107 4.91 2.22 8.96
N SER A 108 4.33 1.46 8.01
CA SER A 108 3.24 0.52 8.31
C SER A 108 3.69 -0.65 9.17
N ILE A 109 5.01 -0.93 9.19
CA ILE A 109 5.60 -2.06 9.92
C ILE A 109 6.06 -1.68 11.33
N VAL A 110 6.43 -0.41 11.55
CA VAL A 110 7.01 0.06 12.82
C VAL A 110 6.18 -0.36 14.05
N PRO A 111 4.83 -0.25 14.06
CA PRO A 111 4.06 -0.62 15.25
C PRO A 111 4.12 -2.12 15.62
N MET A 112 4.61 -3.01 14.75
CA MET A 112 4.77 -4.43 15.09
C MET A 112 5.71 -4.64 16.27
N ILE A 113 6.69 -3.74 16.45
CA ILE A 113 7.66 -3.85 17.55
C ILE A 113 7.00 -3.84 18.94
N HIS A 114 5.86 -3.14 19.09
CA HIS A 114 5.13 -3.10 20.36
C HIS A 114 4.58 -4.48 20.76
N PHE A 115 4.30 -5.34 19.78
CA PHE A 115 3.74 -6.67 20.01
C PHE A 115 4.80 -7.77 20.02
N LEU A 116 5.94 -7.53 19.36
CA LEU A 116 6.95 -8.55 19.13
C LEU A 116 8.18 -8.42 20.05
N SER A 117 8.51 -7.20 20.53
CA SER A 117 9.74 -6.98 21.33
C SER A 117 9.81 -7.77 22.62
N SER A 118 8.68 -8.10 23.25
CA SER A 118 8.61 -8.88 24.49
C SER A 118 8.67 -10.40 24.30
N ARG A 119 8.73 -10.89 23.05
CA ARG A 119 8.69 -12.31 22.71
C ARG A 119 10.11 -12.88 22.50
N PRO A 120 10.35 -14.16 22.78
CA PRO A 120 11.67 -14.80 22.59
C PRO A 120 11.88 -15.19 21.10
N ILE A 121 11.97 -14.20 20.23
CA ILE A 121 12.14 -14.32 18.78
C ILE A 121 13.39 -13.57 18.30
N LYS A 122 13.74 -13.75 17.02
CA LYS A 122 14.74 -12.92 16.35
C LYS A 122 14.02 -11.98 15.39
N ILE A 123 14.38 -10.70 15.43
CA ILE A 123 13.87 -9.67 14.54
C ILE A 123 15.06 -9.12 13.75
N VAL A 124 14.97 -9.21 12.42
CA VAL A 124 15.93 -8.58 11.51
C VAL A 124 15.24 -7.42 10.82
N THR A 125 15.88 -6.28 10.75
CA THR A 125 15.28 -5.08 10.13
C THR A 125 16.36 -4.15 9.59
N ASN A 126 16.03 -3.45 8.51
CA ASN A 126 16.80 -2.29 8.04
C ASN A 126 16.18 -0.94 8.50
N ASN A 127 15.12 -0.98 9.30
CA ASN A 127 14.32 0.17 9.72
C ASN A 127 14.80 0.72 11.06
N HIS A 128 15.42 1.90 11.04
CA HIS A 128 15.93 2.53 12.25
C HIS A 128 14.81 3.07 13.17
N LEU A 129 13.62 3.35 12.66
CA LEU A 129 12.48 3.73 13.51
C LEU A 129 12.00 2.58 14.39
N ILE A 130 12.15 1.33 13.96
CA ILE A 130 11.87 0.16 14.81
C ILE A 130 12.80 0.19 16.02
N VAL A 131 14.10 0.40 15.79
CA VAL A 131 15.10 0.41 16.86
C VAL A 131 14.84 1.53 17.87
N GLN A 132 14.44 2.71 17.40
CA GLN A 132 14.11 3.86 18.27
C GLN A 132 12.88 3.62 19.16
N ASN A 133 12.00 2.70 18.77
CA ASN A 133 10.77 2.38 19.51
C ASN A 133 10.89 1.13 20.40
N VAL A 134 12.08 0.57 20.56
CA VAL A 134 12.33 -0.59 21.42
C VAL A 134 12.73 -0.18 22.82
N GLN A 135 12.11 -0.83 23.82
CA GLN A 135 12.49 -0.69 25.23
C GLN A 135 12.61 -2.08 25.87
N ASN A 136 13.81 -2.41 26.39
CA ASN A 136 14.07 -3.66 27.11
C ASN A 136 13.54 -4.94 26.42
N PRO A 137 13.96 -5.23 25.17
CA PRO A 137 13.41 -6.33 24.40
C PRO A 137 13.86 -7.70 24.96
N LYS A 138 12.96 -8.70 24.92
CA LYS A 138 13.32 -10.11 25.00
C LYS A 138 13.75 -10.63 23.62
N ALA A 139 13.18 -10.07 22.56
CA ALA A 139 13.55 -10.37 21.19
C ALA A 139 15.02 -9.98 20.94
N LYS A 140 15.74 -10.81 20.21
CA LYS A 140 17.07 -10.46 19.67
C LYS A 140 16.87 -9.63 18.42
N ILE A 141 17.22 -8.34 18.46
CA ILE A 141 17.07 -7.44 17.32
C ILE A 141 18.40 -7.31 16.59
N ILE A 142 18.38 -7.54 15.29
CA ILE A 142 19.51 -7.43 14.39
C ILE A 142 19.17 -6.31 13.39
N VAL A 143 19.98 -5.27 13.39
CA VAL A 143 19.82 -4.15 12.46
C VAL A 143 20.75 -4.37 11.28
N ILE A 144 20.18 -4.37 10.08
CA ILE A 144 20.95 -4.44 8.83
C ILE A 144 21.71 -3.12 8.68
N GLY A 145 23.01 -3.20 8.53
CA GLY A 145 23.90 -2.06 8.23
C GLY A 145 23.80 -1.65 6.76
N GLY A 146 24.60 -0.67 6.35
CA GLY A 146 24.67 -0.16 5.00
C GLY A 146 24.66 1.35 4.96
N GLU A 147 24.36 1.94 3.81
CA GLU A 147 24.17 3.38 3.66
C GLU A 147 22.90 3.83 4.38
N PHE A 148 23.00 4.87 5.21
CA PHE A 148 21.85 5.39 5.94
C PHE A 148 21.09 6.44 5.14
N ASN A 149 19.88 6.10 4.75
CA ASN A 149 18.96 7.02 4.10
C ASN A 149 18.19 7.83 5.15
N THR A 150 18.51 9.11 5.25
CA THR A 150 17.92 10.03 6.25
C THR A 150 16.44 10.32 5.97
N LYS A 151 15.99 10.27 4.71
CA LYS A 151 14.58 10.48 4.32
C LYS A 151 13.71 9.32 4.76
N TYR A 152 14.19 8.09 4.58
CA TYR A 152 13.48 6.87 4.90
C TYR A 152 13.84 6.27 6.26
N GLN A 153 14.82 6.85 6.97
CA GLN A 153 15.28 6.35 8.28
C GLN A 153 15.59 4.85 8.24
N MET A 154 16.28 4.40 7.19
CA MET A 154 16.62 3.00 6.99
C MET A 154 18.02 2.83 6.40
N SER A 155 18.58 1.64 6.56
CA SER A 155 19.79 1.23 5.85
C SER A 155 19.44 0.68 4.48
N GLU A 156 20.25 1.04 3.47
CA GLU A 156 20.09 0.60 2.09
C GLU A 156 21.45 0.40 1.40
N GLY A 157 21.43 0.16 0.10
CA GLY A 157 22.61 -0.04 -0.71
C GLY A 157 23.12 -1.49 -0.72
N ASN A 158 24.24 -1.71 -1.42
CA ASN A 158 24.79 -3.05 -1.65
C ASN A 158 25.21 -3.75 -0.34
N GLU A 159 25.74 -3.00 0.63
CA GLU A 159 26.14 -3.57 1.92
C GLU A 159 24.95 -4.09 2.70
N ALA A 160 23.84 -3.33 2.70
CA ALA A 160 22.58 -3.77 3.31
C ALA A 160 22.04 -5.04 2.64
N GLN A 161 22.06 -5.11 1.30
CA GLN A 161 21.63 -6.28 0.54
C GLN A 161 22.52 -7.50 0.85
N ASN A 162 23.86 -7.33 0.86
CA ASN A 162 24.79 -8.41 1.16
C ASN A 162 24.61 -8.92 2.59
N MET A 163 24.43 -8.02 3.57
CA MET A 163 24.17 -8.40 4.94
C MET A 163 22.85 -9.14 5.10
N LEU A 164 21.78 -8.70 4.41
CA LEU A 164 20.47 -9.32 4.45
C LEU A 164 20.49 -10.77 3.92
N ARG A 165 21.29 -11.04 2.88
CA ARG A 165 21.46 -12.38 2.28
C ARG A 165 22.11 -13.41 3.23
N LEU A 166 22.65 -12.99 4.38
CA LEU A 166 23.20 -13.92 5.39
C LEU A 166 22.14 -14.57 6.28
N TYR A 167 20.88 -14.15 6.17
CA TYR A 167 19.81 -14.60 7.04
C TYR A 167 18.74 -15.36 6.26
N ASN A 168 17.97 -16.19 6.94
CA ASN A 168 16.74 -16.80 6.47
C ASN A 168 15.64 -16.48 7.48
N PHE A 169 14.42 -16.32 7.01
CA PHE A 169 13.29 -15.87 7.80
C PHE A 169 12.15 -16.88 7.77
N ASP A 170 11.50 -17.07 8.90
CA ASP A 170 10.23 -17.77 8.94
C ASP A 170 9.15 -16.91 8.30
N ARG A 171 9.17 -15.59 8.60
CA ARG A 171 8.18 -14.63 8.08
C ARG A 171 8.82 -13.30 7.72
N ALA A 172 8.35 -12.71 6.62
CA ALA A 172 8.63 -11.33 6.26
C ALA A 172 7.36 -10.50 6.27
N PHE A 173 7.41 -9.36 6.99
CA PHE A 173 6.34 -8.36 7.01
C PHE A 173 6.78 -7.15 6.22
N ILE A 174 6.12 -6.92 5.10
CA ILE A 174 6.53 -5.96 4.07
C ILE A 174 5.52 -4.83 4.00
N GLY A 175 6.01 -3.59 3.91
CA GLY A 175 5.20 -2.41 3.58
C GLY A 175 5.32 -2.04 2.11
N CYS A 176 4.47 -1.12 1.65
CA CYS A 176 4.55 -0.60 0.29
C CYS A 176 4.21 0.89 0.20
N ALA A 177 4.53 1.49 -0.95
CA ALA A 177 4.06 2.83 -1.29
C ALA A 177 2.60 2.81 -1.75
N GLY A 178 2.19 1.72 -2.42
CA GLY A 178 0.83 1.53 -2.88
C GLY A 178 0.60 0.17 -3.52
N VAL A 179 -0.66 -0.14 -3.80
CA VAL A 179 -1.10 -1.34 -4.52
C VAL A 179 -2.12 -1.00 -5.60
N SER A 180 -2.09 -1.75 -6.69
CA SER A 180 -3.12 -1.75 -7.73
C SER A 180 -3.79 -3.12 -7.76
N LEU A 181 -5.07 -3.17 -7.40
CA LEU A 181 -5.86 -4.40 -7.45
C LEU A 181 -6.07 -4.86 -8.90
N GLY A 182 -6.33 -3.92 -9.83
CA GLY A 182 -6.51 -4.23 -11.25
C GLY A 182 -5.27 -4.81 -11.91
N MET A 183 -4.07 -4.34 -11.55
CA MET A 183 -2.80 -4.87 -12.04
C MET A 183 -2.25 -6.03 -11.19
N LYS A 184 -2.84 -6.29 -10.02
CA LYS A 184 -2.38 -7.24 -9.01
C LYS A 184 -0.93 -7.01 -8.58
N LYS A 185 -0.52 -5.75 -8.38
CA LYS A 185 0.87 -5.36 -8.10
C LYS A 185 1.01 -4.53 -6.84
N ALA A 186 2.14 -4.73 -6.16
CA ALA A 186 2.62 -3.89 -5.07
C ALA A 186 3.81 -3.05 -5.52
N PHE A 187 3.83 -1.78 -5.08
CA PHE A 187 4.78 -0.77 -5.54
C PHE A 187 5.58 -0.17 -4.38
N THR A 188 6.78 0.26 -4.70
CA THR A 188 7.60 1.15 -3.86
C THR A 188 7.96 2.42 -4.64
N ALA A 189 8.34 3.48 -3.94
CA ALA A 189 8.69 4.76 -4.56
C ALA A 189 10.14 4.79 -5.08
N GLU A 190 10.99 3.87 -4.64
CA GLU A 190 12.43 3.91 -4.86
C GLU A 190 13.03 2.54 -5.16
N MET A 191 14.07 2.51 -6.00
CA MET A 191 14.76 1.28 -6.41
C MET A 191 15.54 0.62 -5.26
N ALA A 192 16.20 1.41 -4.41
CA ALA A 192 17.00 0.87 -3.30
C ALA A 192 16.13 0.05 -2.32
N THR A 193 14.94 0.56 -2.01
CA THR A 193 13.97 -0.15 -1.15
C THR A 193 13.36 -1.37 -1.84
N ARG A 194 13.24 -1.35 -3.17
CA ARG A 194 12.75 -2.48 -3.97
C ARG A 194 13.63 -3.72 -3.78
N GLU A 195 14.94 -3.57 -3.93
CA GLU A 195 15.86 -4.70 -3.86
C GLU A 195 15.87 -5.36 -2.47
N LEU A 196 15.86 -4.57 -1.40
CA LEU A 196 15.80 -5.11 -0.03
C LEU A 196 14.51 -5.89 0.22
N LYS A 197 13.36 -5.39 -0.26
CA LYS A 197 12.08 -6.11 -0.16
C LYS A 197 12.13 -7.44 -0.91
N ARG A 198 12.63 -7.46 -2.13
CA ARG A 198 12.77 -8.68 -2.95
C ARG A 198 13.64 -9.71 -2.27
N ILE A 199 14.83 -9.32 -1.80
CA ILE A 199 15.74 -10.21 -1.08
C ILE A 199 15.08 -10.77 0.18
N ALA A 200 14.41 -9.94 0.98
CA ALA A 200 13.74 -10.39 2.20
C ALA A 200 12.62 -11.41 1.88
N MET A 201 11.82 -11.15 0.85
CA MET A 201 10.76 -12.06 0.41
C MET A 201 11.30 -13.39 -0.10
N GLU A 202 12.40 -13.39 -0.86
CA GLU A 202 13.07 -14.57 -1.39
C GLU A 202 13.68 -15.47 -0.30
N LEU A 203 14.07 -14.86 0.82
CA LEU A 203 14.69 -15.55 1.97
C LEU A 203 13.69 -15.93 3.06
N SER A 204 12.40 -15.71 2.83
CA SER A 204 11.33 -15.95 3.80
C SER A 204 10.44 -17.11 3.37
N ASN A 205 10.02 -17.93 4.36
CA ASN A 205 9.06 -19.00 4.13
C ASN A 205 7.65 -18.44 3.85
N HIS A 206 7.27 -17.36 4.56
CA HIS A 206 5.96 -16.74 4.48
C HIS A 206 6.09 -15.22 4.31
N ASN A 207 5.40 -14.65 3.33
CA ASN A 207 5.42 -13.22 3.01
C ASN A 207 4.06 -12.58 3.29
N TYR A 208 4.04 -11.48 4.05
CA TYR A 208 2.84 -10.73 4.40
C TYR A 208 2.99 -9.27 4.02
N LEU A 209 1.94 -8.71 3.40
CA LEU A 209 1.90 -7.29 3.07
C LEU A 209 1.00 -6.55 4.07
N LEU A 210 1.50 -5.47 4.68
CA LEU A 210 0.75 -4.64 5.62
C LEU A 210 0.51 -3.26 5.03
N ILE A 211 -0.77 -2.94 4.79
CA ILE A 211 -1.18 -1.68 4.17
C ILE A 211 -2.37 -1.06 4.91
N ASP A 212 -2.48 0.24 4.91
CA ASP A 212 -3.74 0.92 5.19
C ASP A 212 -4.49 1.23 3.87
N ASP A 213 -5.79 1.50 3.98
CA ASP A 213 -6.69 1.76 2.83
C ASP A 213 -6.24 2.90 1.92
N SER A 214 -5.43 3.84 2.41
CA SER A 214 -4.87 4.91 1.59
C SER A 214 -3.84 4.43 0.56
N LYS A 215 -3.41 3.17 0.65
CA LYS A 215 -2.48 2.55 -0.29
C LYS A 215 -3.16 1.87 -1.48
N LEU A 216 -4.47 1.70 -1.42
CA LEU A 216 -5.26 1.21 -2.55
C LEU A 216 -5.22 2.24 -3.69
N HIS A 217 -5.11 1.74 -4.93
CA HIS A 217 -5.06 2.56 -6.16
C HIS A 217 -3.89 3.56 -6.25
N VAL A 218 -2.88 3.40 -5.39
CA VAL A 218 -1.64 4.18 -5.48
C VAL A 218 -0.61 3.37 -6.26
N LYS A 219 -0.04 3.99 -7.28
CA LYS A 219 1.02 3.40 -8.10
C LYS A 219 2.35 4.04 -7.75
N GLY A 220 3.28 3.25 -7.26
CA GLY A 220 4.66 3.70 -7.02
C GLY A 220 5.53 3.59 -8.27
N PHE A 221 6.68 4.25 -8.25
CA PHE A 221 7.65 4.27 -9.35
C PHE A 221 8.14 2.86 -9.72
N CYS A 222 8.39 2.00 -8.72
CA CYS A 222 8.90 0.65 -8.93
C CYS A 222 7.89 -0.42 -8.51
N THR A 223 7.62 -1.41 -9.36
CA THR A 223 6.98 -2.66 -8.95
C THR A 223 7.99 -3.53 -8.23
N PHE A 224 7.64 -4.06 -7.06
CA PHE A 224 8.52 -5.00 -6.36
C PHE A 224 7.92 -6.40 -6.21
N ALA A 225 6.59 -6.57 -6.26
CA ALA A 225 5.95 -7.87 -6.17
C ALA A 225 4.60 -7.92 -6.90
N GLN A 226 4.14 -9.13 -7.23
CA GLN A 226 2.75 -9.40 -7.50
C GLN A 226 2.00 -9.59 -6.17
N LEU A 227 0.69 -9.31 -6.11
CA LEU A 227 -0.07 -9.47 -4.86
C LEU A 227 -0.24 -10.94 -4.44
N ASP A 228 -0.18 -11.87 -5.38
CA ASP A 228 -0.22 -13.31 -5.14
C ASP A 228 1.11 -13.92 -4.64
N GLU A 229 2.19 -13.13 -4.57
CA GLU A 229 3.43 -13.51 -3.88
C GLU A 229 3.33 -13.35 -2.36
N PHE A 230 2.24 -12.74 -1.85
CA PHE A 230 1.95 -12.64 -0.43
C PHE A 230 0.92 -13.70 -0.03
N GLU A 231 1.16 -14.37 1.09
CA GLU A 231 0.21 -15.31 1.68
C GLU A 231 -1.06 -14.59 2.11
N ASP A 232 -0.90 -13.46 2.83
CA ASP A 232 -1.99 -12.57 3.18
C ASP A 232 -1.59 -11.10 3.04
N VAL A 233 -2.58 -10.26 2.74
CA VAL A 233 -2.48 -8.80 2.74
C VAL A 233 -3.37 -8.25 3.86
N PHE A 234 -2.76 -7.72 4.90
CA PHE A 234 -3.47 -7.11 6.03
C PHE A 234 -3.84 -5.67 5.72
N ILE A 235 -5.13 -5.35 5.81
CA ILE A 235 -5.67 -4.01 5.55
C ILE A 235 -6.72 -3.64 6.58
N ASN A 236 -6.82 -2.35 6.95
CA ASN A 236 -7.94 -1.91 7.79
C ASN A 236 -9.26 -1.96 7.02
N ARG A 237 -10.32 -2.37 7.70
CA ARG A 237 -11.68 -2.35 7.13
C ARG A 237 -12.22 -0.93 7.12
N THR A 238 -12.71 -0.48 5.96
CA THR A 238 -13.43 0.80 5.79
C THR A 238 -14.84 0.54 5.25
N THR A 239 -15.77 1.43 5.61
CA THR A 239 -17.14 1.38 5.09
C THR A 239 -17.12 1.70 3.59
N GLY A 240 -17.79 0.89 2.77
CA GLY A 240 -17.85 1.11 1.31
C GLY A 240 -16.63 0.65 0.53
N MET A 241 -15.73 -0.15 1.13
CA MET A 241 -14.65 -0.79 0.38
C MET A 241 -15.20 -1.66 -0.75
N GLU A 242 -14.49 -1.61 -1.89
CA GLU A 242 -14.67 -2.56 -2.98
C GLU A 242 -14.40 -4.01 -2.53
N THR A 243 -14.82 -4.96 -3.34
CA THR A 243 -14.55 -6.38 -3.08
C THR A 243 -13.05 -6.62 -3.18
N LEU A 244 -12.45 -7.01 -2.06
CA LEU A 244 -11.02 -7.35 -1.98
C LEU A 244 -10.82 -8.82 -2.39
N PRO A 245 -9.62 -9.18 -2.91
CA PRO A 245 -9.24 -10.58 -3.12
C PRO A 245 -9.29 -11.41 -1.82
N ASP A 246 -9.48 -12.74 -1.95
CA ASP A 246 -9.69 -13.64 -0.80
C ASP A 246 -8.54 -13.64 0.23
N HIS A 247 -7.31 -13.42 -0.20
CA HIS A 247 -6.13 -13.34 0.67
C HIS A 247 -5.93 -11.96 1.35
N PHE A 248 -6.93 -11.07 1.25
CA PHE A 248 -6.91 -9.79 1.97
C PHE A 248 -7.65 -9.94 3.30
N ILE A 249 -6.92 -9.78 4.40
CA ILE A 249 -7.42 -9.85 5.77
C ILE A 249 -7.86 -8.46 6.23
N ALA A 250 -9.17 -8.21 6.21
CA ALA A 250 -9.74 -6.93 6.63
C ALA A 250 -9.82 -6.83 8.16
N VAL A 251 -8.92 -6.04 8.77
CA VAL A 251 -8.83 -5.82 10.21
C VAL A 251 -9.84 -4.74 10.66
N LYS A 252 -10.57 -5.01 11.76
CA LYS A 252 -11.57 -4.09 12.34
C LYS A 252 -10.93 -3.02 13.21
#